data_ee01763655545bb1e4f7186442af9f5c
#
_entry.id   ee01763655545bb1e4f7186442af9f5c
#
_cell.length_a   1.000
_cell.length_b   1.000
_cell.length_c   1.000
_cell.angle_alpha   90.00
_cell.angle_beta   90.00
_cell.angle_gamma   90.00
#
_symmetry.space_group_name_H-M   'P 1'
#
loop_
_entity.id
_entity.type
_entity.pdbx_description
1 polymer ?
#
loop_
_entity_poly.entity_id
_entity_poly.type
_entity_poly.pdbx_seq_one_letter_code
_entity_poly.pdbx_strand_id
1 'polypeptide(L)'
;MNEISSFEDILDRFGQLVHPPKGVSMLPLLREERDLMVVQRKTGKPLQKHDVVLFKRPVRNAPDAYVLHRIEKLNPDGSYWIVGDNSFCGETVQEKQIIGVLSAVIRDGKTIPVTQLSYRIYVKLWYFFFPLRYLLRRAHNLIRRLQKPGL
;
A
#
# COMPACT_ATOMS: atom_id res chain seq x y z
N MET A 1 5.09 -30.18 -12.36
CA MET A 1 4.56 -29.24 -11.33
C MET A 1 5.21 -27.89 -11.62
N ASN A 2 4.42 -26.90 -12.10
CA ASN A 2 4.97 -25.56 -12.29
C ASN A 2 5.23 -24.96 -10.90
N GLU A 3 6.48 -24.65 -10.61
CA GLU A 3 6.86 -23.95 -9.38
C GLU A 3 6.12 -22.61 -9.32
N ILE A 4 5.62 -22.29 -8.13
CA ILE A 4 5.02 -20.95 -7.86
C ILE A 4 6.20 -20.00 -7.73
N SER A 5 6.42 -19.17 -8.76
CA SER A 5 7.59 -18.29 -8.84
C SER A 5 7.28 -16.82 -8.59
N SER A 6 5.99 -16.43 -8.62
CA SER A 6 5.58 -15.03 -8.52
C SER A 6 4.28 -14.84 -7.72
N PHE A 7 4.00 -13.61 -7.29
CA PHE A 7 2.74 -13.28 -6.64
C PHE A 7 1.55 -13.39 -7.59
N GLU A 8 1.77 -13.12 -8.88
CA GLU A 8 0.75 -13.33 -9.91
C GLU A 8 0.36 -14.80 -10.00
N ASP A 9 1.33 -15.72 -9.99
CA ASP A 9 1.04 -17.16 -10.04
C ASP A 9 0.18 -17.59 -8.85
N ILE A 10 0.43 -17.05 -7.66
CA ILE A 10 -0.36 -17.32 -6.46
C ILE A 10 -1.78 -16.77 -6.64
N LEU A 11 -1.91 -15.52 -7.06
CA LEU A 11 -3.19 -14.86 -7.27
C LEU A 11 -4.01 -15.54 -8.38
N ASP A 12 -3.35 -15.99 -9.44
CA ASP A 12 -4.01 -16.67 -10.57
C ASP A 12 -4.51 -18.06 -10.19
N ARG A 13 -3.76 -18.81 -9.37
CA ARG A 13 -4.12 -20.17 -8.95
C ARG A 13 -5.12 -20.19 -7.80
N PHE A 14 -4.94 -19.33 -6.82
CA PHE A 14 -5.67 -19.40 -5.55
C PHE A 14 -6.67 -18.25 -5.36
N GLY A 15 -6.65 -17.23 -6.24
CA GLY A 15 -7.50 -16.05 -6.14
C GLY A 15 -7.10 -15.09 -5.03
N GLN A 16 -6.22 -15.50 -4.13
CA GLN A 16 -5.73 -14.67 -3.02
C GLN A 16 -4.27 -14.98 -2.67
N LEU A 17 -3.62 -13.98 -2.09
CA LEU A 17 -2.27 -14.03 -1.55
C LEU A 17 -2.32 -13.61 -0.08
N VAL A 18 -1.73 -14.40 0.82
CA VAL A 18 -1.48 -14.03 2.21
C VAL A 18 0.03 -13.93 2.41
N HIS A 19 0.50 -12.75 2.78
CA HIS A 19 1.94 -12.48 2.86
C HIS A 19 2.25 -11.41 3.91
N PRO A 20 3.37 -11.47 4.66
CA PRO A 20 3.80 -10.36 5.49
C PRO A 20 4.09 -9.12 4.63
N PRO A 21 3.68 -7.91 5.07
CA PRO A 21 4.08 -6.69 4.39
C PRO A 21 5.59 -6.50 4.54
N LYS A 22 6.20 -5.81 3.59
CA LYS A 22 7.63 -5.50 3.65
C LYS A 22 7.85 -3.99 3.75
N GLY A 23 8.73 -3.60 4.67
CA GLY A 23 9.11 -2.20 4.88
C GLY A 23 8.08 -1.39 5.68
N VAL A 24 8.21 -0.07 5.62
CA VAL A 24 7.50 0.87 6.51
C VAL A 24 6.50 1.78 5.80
N SER A 25 6.35 1.66 4.48
CA SER A 25 5.55 2.60 3.68
C SER A 25 4.06 2.56 3.99
N MET A 26 3.56 1.45 4.54
CA MET A 26 2.14 1.26 4.91
C MET A 26 1.89 1.35 6.42
N LEU A 27 2.84 1.88 7.19
CA LEU A 27 2.59 2.20 8.61
C LEU A 27 1.56 3.34 8.75
N PRO A 28 0.73 3.31 9.75
CA PRO A 28 0.55 2.31 10.81
C PRO A 28 -0.40 1.17 10.44
N LEU A 29 -0.98 1.18 9.22
CA LEU A 29 -1.95 0.17 8.78
C LEU A 29 -1.34 -1.24 8.85
N LEU A 30 -0.16 -1.40 8.28
CA LEU A 30 0.55 -2.68 8.19
C LEU A 30 1.95 -2.56 8.78
N ARG A 31 2.30 -3.50 9.66
CA ARG A 31 3.62 -3.63 10.28
C ARG A 31 4.21 -5.00 9.94
N GLU A 32 5.43 -5.02 9.40
CA GLU A 32 6.12 -6.20 8.89
C GLU A 32 6.18 -7.37 9.88
N GLU A 33 6.48 -7.09 11.15
CA GLU A 33 6.66 -8.14 12.16
C GLU A 33 5.36 -8.56 12.88
N ARG A 34 4.24 -7.91 12.59
CA ARG A 34 2.98 -8.12 13.31
C ARG A 34 1.84 -8.61 12.42
N ASP A 35 1.79 -8.11 11.20
CA ASP A 35 0.59 -8.22 10.37
C ASP A 35 0.85 -9.11 9.14
N LEU A 36 -0.22 -9.74 8.63
CA LEU A 36 -0.23 -10.31 7.29
C LEU A 36 -1.25 -9.54 6.43
N MET A 37 -0.87 -9.23 5.21
CA MET A 37 -1.78 -8.69 4.22
C MET A 37 -2.50 -9.82 3.51
N VAL A 38 -3.81 -9.69 3.32
CA VAL A 38 -4.62 -10.58 2.49
C VAL A 38 -5.00 -9.81 1.25
N VAL A 39 -4.43 -10.17 0.13
CA VAL A 39 -4.65 -9.54 -1.17
C VAL A 39 -5.48 -10.48 -2.03
N GLN A 40 -6.58 -10.01 -2.59
CA GLN A 40 -7.37 -10.73 -3.57
C GLN A 40 -6.94 -10.33 -4.98
N ARG A 41 -7.02 -11.30 -5.91
CA ARG A 41 -6.80 -11.04 -7.33
C ARG A 41 -7.70 -9.88 -7.77
N LYS A 42 -7.13 -8.98 -8.56
CA LYS A 42 -7.92 -7.93 -9.23
C LYS A 42 -8.97 -8.58 -10.13
N THR A 43 -10.23 -8.25 -9.89
CA THR A 43 -11.36 -8.65 -10.73
C THR A 43 -11.74 -7.50 -11.67
N GLY A 44 -12.76 -7.68 -12.51
CA GLY A 44 -13.28 -6.62 -13.37
C GLY A 44 -14.02 -5.48 -12.62
N LYS A 45 -14.05 -5.49 -11.29
CA LYS A 45 -14.62 -4.40 -10.50
C LYS A 45 -13.75 -3.15 -10.62
N PRO A 46 -14.35 -1.96 -10.84
CA PRO A 46 -13.61 -0.71 -10.85
C PRO A 46 -12.90 -0.46 -9.51
N LEU A 47 -11.64 -0.08 -9.59
CA LEU A 47 -10.89 0.37 -8.43
C LEU A 47 -11.38 1.75 -7.98
N GLN A 48 -11.37 1.96 -6.68
CA GLN A 48 -11.89 3.18 -6.06
C GLN A 48 -10.78 3.93 -5.31
N LYS A 49 -11.02 5.21 -5.09
CA LYS A 49 -10.19 5.99 -4.18
C LYS A 49 -10.20 5.33 -2.80
N HIS A 50 -9.03 5.24 -2.18
CA HIS A 50 -8.70 4.61 -0.90
C HIS A 50 -8.56 3.08 -0.94
N ASP A 51 -8.77 2.43 -2.07
CA ASP A 51 -8.35 1.03 -2.20
C ASP A 51 -6.83 0.92 -2.02
N VAL A 52 -6.40 -0.11 -1.31
CA VAL A 52 -4.99 -0.47 -1.19
C VAL A 52 -4.70 -1.56 -2.21
N VAL A 53 -3.77 -1.30 -3.11
CA VAL A 53 -3.51 -2.19 -4.25
C VAL A 53 -2.09 -2.70 -4.25
N LEU A 54 -1.96 -3.95 -4.66
CA LEU A 54 -0.67 -4.59 -4.95
C LEU A 54 -0.37 -4.42 -6.43
N PHE A 55 0.77 -3.83 -6.74
CA PHE A 55 1.18 -3.58 -8.11
C PHE A 55 2.66 -3.87 -8.35
N LYS A 56 3.01 -4.08 -9.61
CA LYS A 56 4.38 -4.25 -10.08
C LYS A 56 4.99 -2.90 -10.42
N ARG A 57 6.11 -2.60 -9.80
CA ARG A 57 6.93 -1.42 -10.11
C ARG A 57 8.15 -1.87 -10.90
N PRO A 58 8.33 -1.40 -12.14
CA PRO A 58 9.53 -1.68 -12.90
C PRO A 58 10.78 -1.17 -12.17
N VAL A 59 11.81 -2.01 -12.10
CA VAL A 59 13.11 -1.66 -11.53
C VAL A 59 14.17 -1.78 -12.62
N ARG A 60 14.94 -0.72 -12.82
CA ARG A 60 15.99 -0.73 -13.84
C ARG A 60 17.05 -1.80 -13.52
N ASN A 61 17.28 -2.70 -14.47
CA ASN A 61 18.25 -3.80 -14.39
C ASN A 61 18.04 -4.79 -13.23
N ALA A 62 16.79 -4.93 -12.76
CA ALA A 62 16.40 -5.89 -11.74
C ALA A 62 14.96 -6.39 -12.00
N PRO A 63 14.54 -7.50 -11.39
CA PRO A 63 13.14 -7.92 -11.43
C PRO A 63 12.21 -6.83 -10.87
N ASP A 64 10.99 -6.77 -11.38
CA ASP A 64 9.98 -5.84 -10.90
C ASP A 64 9.73 -6.02 -9.40
N ALA A 65 9.60 -4.90 -8.71
CA ALA A 65 9.25 -4.92 -7.28
C ALA A 65 7.74 -5.00 -7.09
N TYR A 66 7.29 -5.81 -6.14
CA TYR A 66 5.90 -5.80 -5.67
C TYR A 66 5.72 -4.75 -4.59
N VAL A 67 4.77 -3.85 -4.80
CA VAL A 67 4.50 -2.72 -3.91
C VAL A 67 3.03 -2.70 -3.54
N LEU A 68 2.74 -2.50 -2.25
CA LEU A 68 1.39 -2.34 -1.73
C LEU A 68 1.22 -0.90 -1.24
N HIS A 69 0.40 -0.11 -1.93
CA HIS A 69 0.11 1.29 -1.57
C HIS A 69 -1.36 1.62 -1.81
N ARG A 70 -1.79 2.81 -1.39
CA ARG A 70 -3.18 3.27 -1.43
C ARG A 70 -3.45 4.19 -2.61
N ILE A 71 -4.59 4.01 -3.28
CA ILE A 71 -5.07 4.91 -4.33
C ILE A 71 -5.55 6.23 -3.70
N GLU A 72 -4.90 7.31 -4.05
CA GLU A 72 -5.26 8.67 -3.63
C GLU A 72 -6.15 9.38 -4.64
N LYS A 73 -5.93 9.08 -5.92
CA LYS A 73 -6.63 9.74 -6.99
C LYS A 73 -6.72 8.84 -8.22
N LEU A 74 -7.86 8.89 -8.89
CA LEU A 74 -8.07 8.35 -10.23
C LEU A 74 -7.80 9.47 -11.23
N ASN A 75 -6.89 9.25 -12.16
CA ASN A 75 -6.55 10.24 -13.16
C ASN A 75 -7.49 10.12 -14.38
N PRO A 76 -7.69 11.21 -15.14
CA PRO A 76 -8.57 11.19 -16.33
C PRO A 76 -8.10 10.24 -17.43
N ASP A 77 -6.83 9.90 -17.48
CA ASP A 77 -6.22 8.96 -18.44
C ASP A 77 -6.38 7.48 -18.04
N GLY A 78 -7.11 7.19 -16.96
CA GLY A 78 -7.31 5.84 -16.43
C GLY A 78 -6.16 5.31 -15.57
N SER A 79 -5.12 6.10 -15.32
CA SER A 79 -4.07 5.78 -14.35
C SER A 79 -4.48 6.17 -12.93
N TYR A 80 -3.68 5.72 -11.96
CA TYR A 80 -3.93 5.96 -10.54
C TYR A 80 -2.73 6.68 -9.91
N TRP A 81 -2.99 7.74 -9.14
CA TRP A 81 -2.00 8.30 -8.24
C TRP A 81 -2.04 7.52 -6.92
N ILE A 82 -0.95 6.86 -6.59
CA ILE A 82 -0.86 5.89 -5.50
C ILE A 82 0.21 6.33 -4.51
N VAL A 83 -0.09 6.25 -3.20
CA VAL A 83 0.77 6.71 -2.10
C VAL A 83 0.76 5.69 -0.97
N GLY A 84 1.91 5.44 -0.36
CA GLY A 84 1.97 4.67 0.90
C GLY A 84 1.42 5.48 2.08
N ASP A 85 0.72 4.82 3.02
CA ASP A 85 0.11 5.50 4.18
C ASP A 85 1.14 6.31 5.00
N ASN A 86 2.39 5.85 5.04
CA ASN A 86 3.50 6.54 5.70
C ASN A 86 4.36 7.38 4.75
N SER A 87 3.88 7.66 3.55
CA SER A 87 4.60 8.45 2.55
C SER A 87 3.87 9.77 2.27
N PHE A 88 4.60 10.77 1.78
CA PHE A 88 4.04 12.01 1.20
C PHE A 88 4.39 12.12 -0.29
N CYS A 89 5.15 11.16 -0.82
CA CYS A 89 5.45 11.05 -2.23
C CYS A 89 4.67 9.86 -2.80
N GLY A 90 4.05 10.08 -3.94
CA GLY A 90 3.33 9.04 -4.66
C GLY A 90 3.93 8.80 -6.03
N GLU A 91 3.31 7.87 -6.74
CA GLU A 91 3.67 7.53 -8.11
C GLU A 91 2.42 7.27 -8.95
N THR A 92 2.55 7.47 -10.24
CA THR A 92 1.48 7.13 -11.19
C THR A 92 1.63 5.68 -11.62
N VAL A 93 0.57 4.90 -11.44
CA VAL A 93 0.51 3.48 -11.76
C VAL A 93 -0.58 3.23 -12.77
N GLN A 94 -0.25 2.50 -13.84
CA GLN A 94 -1.21 2.09 -14.85
C GLN A 94 -2.03 0.90 -14.35
N GLU A 95 -3.28 0.80 -14.78
CA GLU A 95 -4.16 -0.28 -14.36
C GLU A 95 -3.59 -1.68 -14.61
N LYS A 96 -2.87 -1.88 -15.71
CA LYS A 96 -2.20 -3.14 -16.05
C LYS A 96 -1.10 -3.59 -15.09
N GLN A 97 -0.56 -2.67 -14.30
CA GLN A 97 0.46 -2.98 -13.29
C GLN A 97 -0.16 -3.50 -12.00
N ILE A 98 -1.46 -3.26 -11.78
CA ILE A 98 -2.16 -3.65 -10.55
C ILE A 98 -2.61 -5.09 -10.67
N ILE A 99 -2.11 -5.95 -9.79
CA ILE A 99 -2.36 -7.39 -9.79
C ILE A 99 -3.37 -7.83 -8.73
N GLY A 100 -3.54 -7.05 -7.66
CA GLY A 100 -4.47 -7.41 -6.59
C GLY A 100 -4.89 -6.23 -5.72
N VAL A 101 -5.90 -6.45 -4.88
CA VAL A 101 -6.48 -5.47 -3.97
C VAL A 101 -6.48 -6.03 -2.56
N LEU A 102 -6.07 -5.24 -1.57
CA LEU A 102 -6.13 -5.62 -0.16
C LEU A 102 -7.58 -5.86 0.24
N SER A 103 -7.87 -7.04 0.75
CA SER A 103 -9.20 -7.42 1.23
C SER A 103 -9.29 -7.48 2.75
N ALA A 104 -8.19 -7.81 3.42
CA ALA A 104 -8.13 -7.89 4.87
C ALA A 104 -6.69 -7.75 5.38
N VAL A 105 -6.58 -7.47 6.67
CA VAL A 105 -5.34 -7.56 7.46
C VAL A 105 -5.52 -8.64 8.52
N ILE A 106 -4.55 -9.54 8.66
CA ILE A 106 -4.51 -10.48 9.79
C ILE A 106 -3.54 -9.92 10.83
N ARG A 107 -4.04 -9.72 12.04
CA ARG A 107 -3.30 -9.17 13.18
C ARG A 107 -3.58 -9.99 14.42
N ASP A 108 -2.54 -10.49 15.08
CA ASP A 108 -2.67 -11.32 16.29
C ASP A 108 -3.66 -12.48 16.10
N GLY A 109 -3.60 -13.15 14.93
CA GLY A 109 -4.48 -14.24 14.54
C GLY A 109 -5.92 -13.84 14.18
N LYS A 110 -6.26 -12.54 14.21
CA LYS A 110 -7.59 -12.02 13.87
C LYS A 110 -7.61 -11.41 12.48
N THR A 111 -8.56 -11.80 11.67
CA THR A 111 -8.79 -11.22 10.34
C THR A 111 -9.65 -9.95 10.46
N ILE A 112 -9.15 -8.85 9.93
CA ILE A 112 -9.80 -7.54 9.89
C ILE A 112 -10.09 -7.21 8.42
N PRO A 113 -11.31 -7.45 7.91
CA PRO A 113 -11.66 -7.09 6.54
C PRO A 113 -11.62 -5.58 6.32
N VAL A 114 -11.28 -5.14 5.10
CA VAL A 114 -11.30 -3.71 4.74
C VAL A 114 -12.72 -3.10 4.81
N THR A 115 -13.75 -3.94 4.75
CA THR A 115 -15.16 -3.55 4.92
C THR A 115 -15.56 -3.32 6.37
N GLN A 116 -14.76 -3.80 7.33
CA GLN A 116 -15.05 -3.68 8.75
C GLN A 116 -15.05 -2.21 9.20
N LEU A 117 -15.94 -1.87 10.12
CA LEU A 117 -16.11 -0.51 10.61
C LEU A 117 -14.81 0.09 11.19
N SER A 118 -14.04 -0.70 11.94
CA SER A 118 -12.76 -0.27 12.50
C SER A 118 -11.75 0.14 11.43
N TYR A 119 -11.65 -0.61 10.33
CA TYR A 119 -10.81 -0.26 9.19
C TYR A 119 -11.29 1.04 8.52
N ARG A 120 -12.60 1.16 8.30
CA ARG A 120 -13.19 2.37 7.69
C ARG A 120 -13.00 3.62 8.54
N ILE A 121 -13.12 3.48 9.88
CA ILE A 121 -12.82 4.57 10.83
C ILE A 121 -11.33 4.94 10.74
N TYR A 122 -10.43 3.94 10.75
CA TYR A 122 -9.01 4.18 10.56
C TYR A 122 -8.73 5.02 9.31
N VAL A 123 -9.27 4.64 8.16
CA VAL A 123 -9.06 5.37 6.90
C VAL A 123 -9.56 6.82 7.02
N LYS A 124 -10.77 7.05 7.57
CA LYS A 124 -11.32 8.40 7.76
C LYS A 124 -10.45 9.26 8.67
N LEU A 125 -10.03 8.75 9.81
CA LEU A 125 -9.16 9.45 10.75
C LEU A 125 -7.78 9.72 10.12
N TRP A 126 -7.25 8.77 9.37
CA TRP A 126 -5.95 8.91 8.69
C TRP A 126 -5.94 10.08 7.71
N TYR A 127 -7.01 10.27 6.96
CA TYR A 127 -7.19 11.41 6.06
C TYR A 127 -7.53 12.70 6.79
N PHE A 128 -8.35 12.64 7.80
CA PHE A 128 -8.70 13.83 8.61
C PHE A 128 -7.44 14.47 9.24
N PHE A 129 -6.53 13.66 9.75
CA PHE A 129 -5.29 14.14 10.35
C PHE A 129 -4.14 14.35 9.35
N PHE A 130 -4.36 14.17 8.06
CA PHE A 130 -3.31 14.33 7.05
C PHE A 130 -2.62 15.71 7.09
N PRO A 131 -3.31 16.87 7.17
CA PRO A 131 -2.66 18.16 7.23
C PRO A 131 -1.75 18.31 8.47
N LEU A 132 -2.21 17.84 9.61
CA LEU A 132 -1.44 17.89 10.86
C LEU A 132 -0.18 17.00 10.76
N ARG A 133 -0.32 15.80 10.24
CA ARG A 133 0.81 14.88 10.02
C ARG A 133 1.84 15.45 9.05
N TYR A 134 1.38 16.10 7.99
CA TYR A 134 2.25 16.78 7.04
C TYR A 134 3.05 17.90 7.69
N LEU A 135 2.40 18.75 8.48
CA LEU A 135 3.05 19.84 9.21
C LEU A 135 4.08 19.33 10.23
N LEU A 136 3.72 18.31 11.02
CA LEU A 136 4.61 17.71 12.01
C LEU A 136 5.86 17.11 11.34
N ARG A 137 5.69 16.41 10.22
CA ARG A 137 6.83 15.85 9.49
C ARG A 137 7.72 16.94 8.89
N ARG A 138 7.13 18.00 8.37
CA ARG A 138 7.88 19.15 7.85
C ARG A 138 8.70 19.83 8.95
N ALA A 139 8.09 20.06 10.12
CA ALA A 139 8.78 20.59 11.29
C ALA A 139 9.91 19.67 11.76
N HIS A 140 9.67 18.38 11.87
CA HIS A 140 10.69 17.41 12.25
C HIS A 140 11.87 17.39 11.27
N ASN A 141 11.60 17.42 9.97
CA ASN A 141 12.65 17.46 8.94
C ASN A 141 13.47 18.75 9.01
N LEU A 142 12.83 19.88 9.33
CA LEU A 142 13.51 21.17 9.52
C LEU A 142 14.45 21.11 10.73
N ILE A 143 13.96 20.62 11.86
CA ILE A 143 14.78 20.45 13.08
C ILE A 143 15.97 19.54 12.80
N ARG A 144 15.79 18.40 12.14
CA ARG A 144 16.90 17.50 11.76
C ARG A 144 17.93 18.14 10.86
N ARG A 145 17.51 19.06 9.96
CA ARG A 145 18.45 19.81 9.10
C ARG A 145 19.27 20.82 9.93
N LEU A 146 18.66 21.47 10.90
CA LEU A 146 19.32 22.40 11.80
C LEU A 146 20.29 21.72 12.80
N GLN A 147 20.02 20.46 13.15
CA GLN A 147 20.84 19.67 14.06
C GLN A 147 22.02 18.95 13.38
N LYS A 148 22.10 18.95 12.04
CA LYS A 148 23.30 18.47 11.34
C LYS A 148 24.34 19.59 11.40
N PRO A 149 25.44 19.45 12.18
CA PRO A 149 26.55 20.38 12.11
C PRO A 149 27.08 20.34 10.69
N GLY A 150 27.23 21.50 10.08
CA GLY A 150 27.86 21.62 8.78
C GLY A 150 29.27 20.99 8.82
N LEU A 151 29.51 20.09 7.86
CA LEU A 151 30.86 19.72 7.43
C LEU A 151 31.38 20.83 6.53
#